data_cc2466a2e4d1235070a49f831c96bebe
#
_entry.id   cc2466a2e4d1235070a49f831c96bebe
#
_cell.length_a   1.000
_cell.length_b   1.000
_cell.length_c   1.000
_cell.angle_alpha   90.00
_cell.angle_beta   90.00
_cell.angle_gamma   90.00
#
_symmetry.space_group_name_H-M   'P 1'
#
loop_
_entity.id
_entity.type
_entity.pdbx_description
1 polymer ?
#
loop_
_entity_poly.entity_id
_entity_poly.type
_entity_poly.pdbx_seq_one_letter_code
_entity_poly.pdbx_strand_id
1 'polypeptide(L)'
;MKNINTHLSFFKIIILALFCLSINSYSQEKHIEKITFLGAKKTKTQVLKKILTSKENKVLDSIVLKEDIIRLKRLPAISNAYFKTSCSNNKCNIVVTIEENFTIIPEVNFHKTINQKLAYRIGVGEYNFLGRNITLGGFYQYNGFDSYGINFKAPTLFSAKWGVSLSHQNWTSEEPLYFDSESANYTYQNISYEALALYQHDFKHQFQFGINFFKEKYNYLNGSTSSDVPTELSVDKKLLKLIYTFDNLDYHYQYINGLKNEFHAQYVTSENEYQNDFLIFWNDFFYFKRLGKKGNWANRLRFGLSSNDNTPFAPFALDNNVNLRGVGILVDRGTGSIVLNTEYRYTLYEKKWFVLQGNVFTDVGTWRKPGGALSDFIDSDNVRMYSGIGLRFINKKIVNAVFRIDYGHGLTKNASKGFVFGIGQYF
;
A
#
# COMPACT_ATOMS: atom_id res chain seq x y z
N MET A 1 -29.25 62.11 39.50
CA MET A 1 -28.83 61.50 38.23
C MET A 1 -27.40 61.84 37.76
N LYS A 2 -26.45 62.18 38.66
CA LYS A 2 -25.08 62.57 38.25
C LYS A 2 -23.99 61.47 38.52
N ASN A 3 -24.28 60.42 39.29
CA ASN A 3 -23.26 59.42 39.69
C ASN A 3 -23.21 58.15 38.82
N ILE A 4 -24.13 57.93 37.87
CA ILE A 4 -24.13 56.70 37.01
C ILE A 4 -23.17 56.85 35.85
N ASN A 5 -22.97 58.06 35.33
CA ASN A 5 -22.09 58.27 34.18
C ASN A 5 -20.59 58.17 34.47
N THR A 6 -20.17 58.42 35.70
CA THR A 6 -18.75 58.32 36.12
C THR A 6 -18.30 56.84 36.25
N HIS A 7 -19.16 55.96 36.74
CA HIS A 7 -18.84 54.51 36.83
C HIS A 7 -18.78 53.87 35.46
N LEU A 8 -19.63 54.27 34.51
CA LEU A 8 -19.62 53.74 33.16
C LEU A 8 -18.38 54.16 32.37
N SER A 9 -17.87 55.37 32.62
CA SER A 9 -16.65 55.89 32.01
C SER A 9 -15.40 55.17 32.54
N PHE A 10 -15.38 54.92 33.85
CA PHE A 10 -14.26 54.21 34.50
C PHE A 10 -14.18 52.72 34.04
N PHE A 11 -15.34 52.08 33.89
CA PHE A 11 -15.41 50.69 33.39
C PHE A 11 -14.95 50.58 31.93
N LYS A 12 -15.27 51.56 31.05
CA LYS A 12 -14.77 51.64 29.69
C LYS A 12 -13.25 51.82 29.61
N ILE A 13 -12.67 52.64 30.50
CA ILE A 13 -11.22 52.85 30.58
C ILE A 13 -10.51 51.56 31.03
N ILE A 14 -11.08 50.85 32.02
CA ILE A 14 -10.51 49.55 32.46
C ILE A 14 -10.58 48.49 31.34
N ILE A 15 -11.67 48.39 30.61
CA ILE A 15 -11.80 47.50 29.46
C ILE A 15 -10.81 47.87 28.34
N LEU A 16 -10.62 49.15 28.08
CA LEU A 16 -9.63 49.60 27.09
C LEU A 16 -8.18 49.33 27.54
N ALA A 17 -7.89 49.53 28.82
CA ALA A 17 -6.58 49.23 29.40
C ALA A 17 -6.29 47.72 29.42
N LEU A 18 -7.28 46.84 29.70
CA LEU A 18 -7.18 45.40 29.61
C LEU A 18 -6.98 44.92 28.14
N PHE A 19 -7.62 45.59 27.20
CA PHE A 19 -7.46 45.34 25.75
C PHE A 19 -6.06 45.75 25.24
N CYS A 20 -5.48 46.85 25.77
CA CYS A 20 -4.11 47.27 25.44
C CYS A 20 -3.06 46.40 26.08
N LEU A 21 -3.32 45.73 27.21
CA LEU A 21 -2.38 44.79 27.86
C LEU A 21 -2.31 43.42 27.17
N SER A 22 -3.31 43.08 26.33
CA SER A 22 -3.34 41.79 25.61
C SER A 22 -2.54 41.78 24.29
N ILE A 23 -1.91 42.88 23.89
CA ILE A 23 -1.34 43.05 22.53
C ILE A 23 0.16 42.71 22.43
N ASN A 24 0.85 42.42 23.52
CA ASN A 24 2.31 42.23 23.45
C ASN A 24 2.81 40.90 23.99
N SER A 25 2.16 39.78 23.64
CA SER A 25 2.85 38.48 23.68
C SER A 25 3.65 38.25 22.40
N TYR A 26 4.75 38.96 22.23
CA TYR A 26 5.75 38.54 21.26
C TYR A 26 6.32 37.20 21.74
N SER A 27 5.75 36.10 21.30
CA SER A 27 6.43 34.81 21.40
C SER A 27 7.72 34.93 20.58
N GLN A 28 8.86 34.97 21.26
CA GLN A 28 10.15 34.98 20.56
C GLN A 28 10.24 33.72 19.73
N GLU A 29 10.37 33.87 18.41
CA GLU A 29 10.51 32.74 17.48
C GLU A 29 11.75 31.95 17.84
N LYS A 30 11.56 30.64 18.06
CA LYS A 30 12.65 29.71 18.29
C LYS A 30 13.18 29.22 16.98
N HIS A 31 14.49 29.26 16.78
CA HIS A 31 15.14 28.78 15.57
C HIS A 31 15.90 27.47 15.80
N ILE A 32 15.89 26.60 14.81
CA ILE A 32 16.66 25.36 14.85
C ILE A 32 18.13 25.69 14.61
N GLU A 33 18.98 25.49 15.60
CA GLU A 33 20.42 25.67 15.48
C GLU A 33 21.06 24.45 14.83
N LYS A 34 20.70 23.23 15.29
CA LYS A 34 21.29 21.98 14.80
C LYS A 34 20.32 20.81 14.86
N ILE A 35 20.37 19.92 13.87
CA ILE A 35 19.66 18.65 13.85
C ILE A 35 20.69 17.51 13.84
N THR A 36 20.70 16.72 14.90
CA THR A 36 21.62 15.58 15.09
C THR A 36 20.81 14.27 15.03
N PHE A 37 21.35 13.27 14.33
CA PHE A 37 20.77 11.93 14.27
C PHE A 37 21.59 10.96 15.11
N LEU A 38 20.91 10.19 15.98
CA LEU A 38 21.49 9.11 16.75
C LEU A 38 20.88 7.77 16.31
N GLY A 39 21.68 6.71 16.29
CA GLY A 39 21.21 5.37 15.98
C GLY A 39 21.14 5.01 14.50
N ALA A 40 21.27 5.96 13.58
CA ALA A 40 21.40 5.72 12.15
C ALA A 40 22.79 5.16 11.82
N LYS A 41 22.92 3.83 11.72
CA LYS A 41 24.19 3.14 11.44
C LYS A 41 24.39 2.84 9.96
N LYS A 42 23.30 2.49 9.26
CA LYS A 42 23.29 2.12 7.84
C LYS A 42 22.75 3.23 6.97
N THR A 43 21.65 3.87 7.40
CA THR A 43 21.03 4.96 6.65
C THR A 43 21.87 6.21 6.72
N LYS A 44 22.22 6.77 5.57
CA LYS A 44 23.06 7.96 5.48
C LYS A 44 22.35 9.19 6.04
N THR A 45 23.03 9.94 6.91
CA THR A 45 22.51 11.18 7.51
C THR A 45 22.05 12.20 6.46
N GLN A 46 22.72 12.26 5.31
CA GLN A 46 22.32 13.13 4.19
C GLN A 46 20.93 12.80 3.66
N VAL A 47 20.55 11.51 3.61
CA VAL A 47 19.22 11.05 3.19
C VAL A 47 18.19 11.48 4.22
N LEU A 48 18.48 11.28 5.51
CA LEU A 48 17.58 11.69 6.60
C LEU A 48 17.36 13.21 6.57
N LYS A 49 18.44 14.02 6.48
CA LYS A 49 18.35 15.48 6.35
C LYS A 49 17.58 15.93 5.10
N LYS A 50 17.69 15.19 3.97
CA LYS A 50 16.97 15.49 2.72
C LYS A 50 15.46 15.31 2.90
N ILE A 51 15.03 14.28 3.62
CA ILE A 51 13.63 13.90 3.83
C ILE A 51 12.91 14.84 4.79
N LEU A 52 13.58 15.38 5.81
CA LEU A 52 12.96 16.32 6.75
C LEU A 52 12.55 17.61 6.06
N THR A 53 11.42 18.17 6.46
CA THR A 53 10.98 19.53 6.12
C THR A 53 11.67 20.55 7.04
N SER A 54 11.79 20.23 8.33
CA SER A 54 12.53 21.02 9.31
C SER A 54 14.00 21.16 8.89
N LYS A 55 14.52 22.38 8.88
CA LYS A 55 15.90 22.68 8.47
C LYS A 55 16.62 23.52 9.53
N GLU A 56 17.94 23.35 9.62
CA GLU A 56 18.82 24.21 10.42
C GLU A 56 18.68 25.67 9.97
N ASN A 57 18.75 26.61 10.89
CA ASN A 57 18.57 28.07 10.69
C ASN A 57 17.14 28.50 10.27
N LYS A 58 16.13 27.64 10.43
CA LYS A 58 14.72 27.99 10.23
C LYS A 58 13.97 27.99 11.56
N VAL A 59 12.81 28.65 11.57
CA VAL A 59 11.90 28.68 12.73
C VAL A 59 11.50 27.25 13.09
N LEU A 60 11.52 26.95 14.39
CA LEU A 60 11.08 25.68 14.92
C LEU A 60 9.55 25.61 14.91
N ASP A 61 8.99 24.82 14.02
CA ASP A 61 7.60 24.42 14.06
C ASP A 61 7.48 22.99 14.62
N SER A 62 6.84 22.86 15.76
CA SER A 62 6.67 21.57 16.45
C SER A 62 5.70 20.65 15.73
N ILE A 63 4.76 21.16 14.92
CA ILE A 63 3.84 20.36 14.11
C ILE A 63 4.61 19.74 12.96
N VAL A 64 5.35 20.57 12.21
CA VAL A 64 6.21 20.11 11.10
C VAL A 64 7.24 19.08 11.59
N LEU A 65 7.83 19.30 12.77
CA LEU A 65 8.78 18.35 13.33
C LEU A 65 8.13 16.99 13.68
N LYS A 66 6.91 16.98 14.21
CA LYS A 66 6.14 15.74 14.42
C LYS A 66 5.84 15.02 13.11
N GLU A 67 5.45 15.76 12.07
CA GLU A 67 5.22 15.19 10.73
C GLU A 67 6.51 14.61 10.13
N ASP A 68 7.64 15.26 10.33
CA ASP A 68 8.95 14.73 9.92
C ASP A 68 9.27 13.39 10.60
N ILE A 69 8.94 13.22 11.88
CA ILE A 69 9.11 11.94 12.58
C ILE A 69 8.21 10.85 12.00
N ILE A 70 6.95 11.17 11.69
CA ILE A 70 6.04 10.22 11.03
C ILE A 70 6.60 9.85 9.65
N ARG A 71 7.12 10.81 8.90
CA ARG A 71 7.77 10.59 7.60
C ARG A 71 8.97 9.66 7.70
N LEU A 72 9.82 9.83 8.72
CA LEU A 72 10.94 8.93 8.95
C LEU A 72 10.46 7.50 9.27
N LYS A 73 9.44 7.34 10.09
CA LYS A 73 8.85 6.02 10.42
C LYS A 73 8.24 5.27 9.22
N ARG A 74 7.92 5.98 8.14
CA ARG A 74 7.45 5.37 6.87
C ARG A 74 8.56 4.81 6.00
N LEU A 75 9.81 5.13 6.29
CA LEU A 75 10.95 4.57 5.56
C LEU A 75 11.13 3.09 5.92
N PRO A 76 11.30 2.18 4.95
CA PRO A 76 11.50 0.75 5.23
C PRO A 76 12.68 0.48 6.17
N ALA A 77 13.71 1.32 6.12
CA ALA A 77 14.90 1.20 6.97
C ALA A 77 14.66 1.57 8.44
N ILE A 78 13.53 2.18 8.78
CA ILE A 78 13.30 2.76 10.11
C ILE A 78 12.14 2.00 10.79
N SER A 79 12.44 1.35 11.91
CA SER A 79 11.42 0.70 12.74
C SER A 79 10.72 1.68 13.67
N ASN A 80 11.47 2.68 14.15
CA ASN A 80 10.94 3.73 15.01
C ASN A 80 11.82 4.98 14.94
N ALA A 81 11.22 6.15 15.20
CA ALA A 81 11.93 7.42 15.33
C ALA A 81 11.23 8.29 16.37
N TYR A 82 12.01 9.06 17.10
CA TYR A 82 11.53 10.06 18.06
C TYR A 82 12.55 11.19 18.20
N PHE A 83 12.11 12.32 18.76
CA PHE A 83 13.00 13.46 18.94
C PHE A 83 12.98 14.02 20.37
N LYS A 84 14.06 14.72 20.70
CA LYS A 84 14.16 15.58 21.87
C LYS A 84 14.63 16.94 21.44
N THR A 85 14.07 18.01 22.04
CA THR A 85 14.49 19.40 21.80
C THR A 85 15.09 19.97 23.07
N SER A 86 16.20 20.69 22.91
CA SER A 86 16.82 21.48 23.97
C SER A 86 17.01 22.90 23.46
N CYS A 87 16.37 23.87 24.08
CA CYS A 87 16.40 25.27 23.62
C CYS A 87 17.04 26.15 24.70
N SER A 88 17.94 27.06 24.26
CA SER A 88 18.55 28.12 25.06
C SER A 88 18.68 29.38 24.18
N ASN A 89 18.33 30.55 24.72
CA ASN A 89 18.43 31.85 24.02
C ASN A 89 17.83 31.83 22.60
N ASN A 90 16.60 31.29 22.46
CA ASN A 90 15.87 31.13 21.20
C ASN A 90 16.51 30.19 20.16
N LYS A 91 17.60 29.51 20.48
CA LYS A 91 18.24 28.52 19.66
C LYS A 91 17.89 27.11 20.17
N CYS A 92 17.44 26.26 19.30
CA CYS A 92 17.01 24.91 19.64
C CYS A 92 17.87 23.85 18.93
N ASN A 93 18.44 22.96 19.72
CA ASN A 93 19.09 21.76 19.24
C ASN A 93 18.10 20.61 19.26
N ILE A 94 17.98 19.92 18.11
CA ILE A 94 17.08 18.79 17.92
C ILE A 94 17.92 17.53 17.80
N VAL A 95 17.65 16.54 18.66
CA VAL A 95 18.23 15.22 18.58
C VAL A 95 17.18 14.24 18.14
N VAL A 96 17.31 13.71 16.92
CA VAL A 96 16.43 12.67 16.37
C VAL A 96 17.07 11.31 16.59
N THR A 97 16.42 10.46 17.36
CA THR A 97 16.85 9.09 17.59
C THR A 97 16.15 8.15 16.63
N ILE A 98 16.93 7.33 15.95
CA ILE A 98 16.50 6.39 14.91
C ILE A 98 16.73 4.96 15.39
N GLU A 99 15.72 4.12 15.25
CA GLU A 99 15.84 2.66 15.38
C GLU A 99 15.75 2.05 13.98
N GLU A 100 16.83 1.43 13.52
CA GLU A 100 16.88 0.87 12.16
C GLU A 100 16.35 -0.56 12.10
N ASN A 101 15.70 -0.89 10.97
CA ASN A 101 15.33 -2.23 10.56
C ASN A 101 16.49 -2.95 9.86
N PHE A 102 16.43 -4.27 9.84
CA PHE A 102 17.16 -5.07 8.85
C PHE A 102 16.39 -5.00 7.52
N THR A 103 17.09 -4.64 6.44
CA THR A 103 16.47 -4.25 5.17
C THR A 103 16.67 -5.22 4.03
N ILE A 104 17.55 -6.23 4.19
CA ILE A 104 17.73 -7.31 3.21
C ILE A 104 16.74 -8.43 3.55
N ILE A 105 15.72 -8.60 2.73
CA ILE A 105 14.65 -9.56 2.99
C ILE A 105 14.67 -10.64 1.93
N PRO A 106 14.97 -11.89 2.28
CA PRO A 106 14.77 -13.02 1.39
C PRO A 106 13.26 -13.28 1.21
N GLU A 107 12.86 -13.61 0.01
CA GLU A 107 11.52 -14.09 -0.32
C GLU A 107 11.61 -15.58 -0.66
N VAL A 108 10.81 -16.39 0.04
CA VAL A 108 10.67 -17.82 -0.25
C VAL A 108 9.19 -18.16 -0.13
N ASN A 109 8.61 -18.71 -1.17
CA ASN A 109 7.23 -19.16 -1.18
C ASN A 109 7.12 -20.51 -1.88
N PHE A 110 6.33 -21.41 -1.32
CA PHE A 110 5.97 -22.69 -1.91
C PHE A 110 4.46 -22.81 -1.98
N HIS A 111 3.94 -23.22 -3.12
CA HIS A 111 2.51 -23.45 -3.31
C HIS A 111 2.28 -24.58 -4.32
N LYS A 112 1.05 -25.04 -4.42
CA LYS A 112 0.64 -25.94 -5.50
C LYS A 112 -0.05 -25.13 -6.59
N THR A 113 0.23 -25.47 -7.84
CA THR A 113 -0.48 -24.94 -9.01
C THR A 113 -1.90 -25.53 -9.08
N ILE A 114 -2.72 -25.01 -9.99
CA ILE A 114 -4.04 -25.57 -10.32
C ILE A 114 -3.94 -27.07 -10.65
N ASN A 115 -2.90 -27.47 -11.35
CA ASN A 115 -2.64 -28.87 -11.72
C ASN A 115 -1.90 -29.69 -10.63
N GLN A 116 -1.96 -29.25 -9.36
CA GLN A 116 -1.35 -29.93 -8.21
C GLN A 116 0.19 -30.06 -8.28
N LYS A 117 0.87 -29.41 -9.23
CA LYS A 117 2.32 -29.39 -9.32
C LYS A 117 2.92 -28.45 -8.26
N LEU A 118 4.08 -28.82 -7.72
CA LEU A 118 4.79 -27.96 -6.79
C LEU A 118 5.34 -26.74 -7.54
N ALA A 119 5.02 -25.59 -7.01
CA ALA A 119 5.57 -24.31 -7.44
C ALA A 119 6.38 -23.67 -6.31
N TYR A 120 7.42 -22.93 -6.68
CA TYR A 120 8.22 -22.17 -5.71
C TYR A 120 8.63 -20.82 -6.29
N ARG A 121 8.81 -19.88 -5.39
CA ARG A 121 9.37 -18.56 -5.69
C ARG A 121 10.45 -18.25 -4.68
N ILE A 122 11.60 -17.83 -5.19
CA ILE A 122 12.73 -17.35 -4.40
C ILE A 122 13.11 -15.96 -4.87
N GLY A 123 13.50 -15.11 -3.94
CA GLY A 123 13.87 -13.73 -4.27
C GLY A 123 14.63 -13.07 -3.14
N VAL A 124 15.07 -11.88 -3.40
CA VAL A 124 15.68 -11.01 -2.40
C VAL A 124 15.33 -9.55 -2.68
N GLY A 125 15.04 -8.80 -1.64
CA GLY A 125 14.85 -7.35 -1.70
C GLY A 125 15.73 -6.65 -0.69
N GLU A 126 16.50 -5.65 -1.11
CA GLU A 126 17.19 -4.69 -0.24
C GLU A 126 16.43 -3.37 -0.27
N TYR A 127 15.90 -2.95 0.87
CA TYR A 127 15.02 -1.78 0.98
C TYR A 127 15.74 -0.50 1.41
N ASN A 128 17.05 -0.55 1.57
CA ASN A 128 17.89 0.61 1.89
C ASN A 128 19.28 0.50 1.25
N PHE A 129 19.29 0.15 -0.04
CA PHE A 129 20.53 -0.09 -0.78
C PHE A 129 21.48 1.10 -0.64
N LEU A 130 22.74 0.81 -0.27
CA LEU A 130 23.78 1.78 0.03
C LEU A 130 23.41 2.81 1.13
N GLY A 131 22.38 2.55 1.97
CA GLY A 131 21.90 3.49 2.98
C GLY A 131 21.17 4.70 2.41
N ARG A 132 20.64 4.60 1.18
CA ARG A 132 20.06 5.73 0.44
C ARG A 132 18.54 5.68 0.29
N ASN A 133 17.85 4.82 1.04
CA ASN A 133 16.42 4.59 0.87
C ASN A 133 16.06 4.17 -0.57
N ILE A 134 16.94 3.40 -1.19
CA ILE A 134 16.75 2.80 -2.52
C ILE A 134 16.32 1.35 -2.31
N THR A 135 15.27 0.94 -2.98
CA THR A 135 14.88 -0.47 -3.06
C THR A 135 15.47 -1.09 -4.32
N LEU A 136 16.14 -2.21 -4.15
CA LEU A 136 16.62 -3.06 -5.24
C LEU A 136 16.20 -4.48 -4.92
N GLY A 137 15.51 -5.15 -5.85
CA GLY A 137 15.03 -6.51 -5.62
C GLY A 137 14.93 -7.32 -6.91
N GLY A 138 14.78 -8.63 -6.72
CA GLY A 138 14.51 -9.53 -7.81
C GLY A 138 14.01 -10.87 -7.29
N PHE A 139 13.33 -11.60 -8.17
CA PHE A 139 12.82 -12.93 -7.87
C PHE A 139 12.95 -13.85 -9.08
N TYR A 140 12.98 -15.14 -8.78
CA TYR A 140 12.74 -16.24 -9.71
C TYR A 140 11.60 -17.11 -9.19
N GLN A 141 10.72 -17.56 -10.08
CA GLN A 141 9.59 -18.43 -9.78
C GLN A 141 9.53 -19.56 -10.80
N TYR A 142 9.22 -20.74 -10.30
CA TYR A 142 8.86 -21.90 -11.11
C TYR A 142 7.49 -22.43 -10.67
N ASN A 143 6.53 -22.46 -11.60
CA ASN A 143 5.18 -22.98 -11.41
C ASN A 143 4.76 -23.96 -12.53
N GLY A 144 5.75 -24.65 -13.11
CA GLY A 144 5.66 -25.37 -14.38
C GLY A 144 6.26 -24.56 -15.53
N PHE A 145 6.48 -23.27 -15.32
CA PHE A 145 7.09 -22.31 -16.23
C PHE A 145 8.07 -21.43 -15.47
N ASP A 146 9.12 -21.00 -16.16
CA ASP A 146 10.10 -20.07 -15.60
C ASP A 146 9.57 -18.64 -15.64
N SER A 147 9.66 -17.95 -14.52
CA SER A 147 9.34 -16.52 -14.39
C SER A 147 10.40 -15.82 -13.56
N TYR A 148 10.70 -14.58 -13.88
CA TYR A 148 11.62 -13.75 -13.12
C TYR A 148 11.25 -12.28 -13.20
N GLY A 149 11.77 -11.50 -12.27
CA GLY A 149 11.62 -10.05 -12.31
C GLY A 149 12.67 -9.36 -11.48
N ILE A 150 12.94 -8.10 -11.85
CA ILE A 150 13.81 -7.19 -11.13
C ILE A 150 13.12 -5.84 -10.94
N ASN A 151 13.40 -5.18 -9.84
CA ASN A 151 12.87 -3.86 -9.56
C ASN A 151 13.91 -2.96 -8.89
N PHE A 152 13.87 -1.70 -9.27
CA PHE A 152 14.64 -0.61 -8.69
C PHE A 152 13.70 0.54 -8.37
N LYS A 153 13.73 1.06 -7.13
CA LYS A 153 12.93 2.22 -6.72
C LYS A 153 13.76 3.17 -5.88
N ALA A 154 13.91 4.39 -6.34
CA ALA A 154 14.70 5.44 -5.69
C ALA A 154 13.84 6.71 -5.51
N PRO A 155 13.04 6.83 -4.43
CA PRO A 155 12.03 7.88 -4.28
C PRO A 155 12.60 9.30 -4.22
N THR A 156 13.86 9.45 -3.79
CA THR A 156 14.50 10.74 -3.61
C THR A 156 15.78 10.86 -4.43
N LEU A 157 15.84 10.21 -5.60
CA LEU A 157 17.05 10.16 -6.42
C LEU A 157 17.50 11.57 -6.87
N PHE A 158 16.60 12.30 -7.51
CA PHE A 158 16.91 13.61 -8.08
C PHE A 158 16.79 14.75 -7.06
N SER A 159 15.75 14.73 -6.22
CA SER A 159 15.52 15.75 -5.20
C SER A 159 14.81 15.16 -3.97
N ALA A 160 14.42 15.97 -3.00
CA ALA A 160 13.59 15.54 -1.89
C ALA A 160 12.17 15.13 -2.33
N LYS A 161 11.74 15.58 -3.53
CA LYS A 161 10.38 15.37 -4.06
C LYS A 161 10.34 14.47 -5.28
N TRP A 162 11.46 14.24 -5.98
CA TRP A 162 11.48 13.53 -7.25
C TRP A 162 12.36 12.30 -7.21
N GLY A 163 11.83 11.21 -7.71
CA GLY A 163 12.50 9.93 -7.83
C GLY A 163 12.06 9.14 -9.05
N VAL A 164 12.46 7.89 -9.11
CA VAL A 164 12.19 6.98 -10.22
C VAL A 164 11.93 5.56 -9.69
N SER A 165 11.08 4.83 -10.39
CA SER A 165 10.94 3.38 -10.25
C SER A 165 11.09 2.75 -11.62
N LEU A 166 11.90 1.69 -11.70
CA LEU A 166 12.12 0.89 -12.90
C LEU A 166 11.86 -0.57 -12.55
N SER A 167 11.16 -1.29 -13.41
CA SER A 167 10.97 -2.72 -13.25
C SER A 167 10.95 -3.44 -14.59
N HIS A 168 11.38 -4.69 -14.54
CA HIS A 168 11.27 -5.65 -15.63
C HIS A 168 10.79 -6.97 -15.08
N GLN A 169 9.91 -7.64 -15.80
CA GLN A 169 9.51 -9.01 -15.51
C GLN A 169 9.27 -9.81 -16.79
N ASN A 170 9.50 -11.11 -16.69
CA ASN A 170 9.01 -12.13 -17.59
C ASN A 170 8.22 -13.12 -16.73
N TRP A 171 6.92 -13.03 -16.83
CA TRP A 171 5.99 -13.81 -16.02
C TRP A 171 5.24 -14.80 -16.88
N THR A 172 5.23 -16.07 -16.49
CA THR A 172 4.44 -17.10 -17.17
C THR A 172 3.62 -17.87 -16.14
N SER A 173 2.34 -18.05 -16.42
CA SER A 173 1.40 -18.79 -15.59
C SER A 173 0.39 -19.54 -16.44
N GLU A 174 -0.25 -20.55 -15.86
CA GLU A 174 -1.48 -21.11 -16.39
C GLU A 174 -2.65 -20.33 -15.84
N GLU A 175 -3.51 -19.81 -16.72
CA GLU A 175 -4.65 -18.99 -16.34
C GLU A 175 -5.93 -19.49 -16.97
N PRO A 176 -7.01 -19.67 -16.18
CA PRO A 176 -8.33 -19.94 -16.73
C PRO A 176 -8.91 -18.66 -17.35
N LEU A 177 -9.47 -18.80 -18.53
CA LEU A 177 -10.34 -17.80 -19.15
C LEU A 177 -11.77 -18.32 -19.09
N TYR A 178 -12.67 -17.44 -18.69
CA TYR A 178 -14.10 -17.76 -18.54
C TYR A 178 -14.87 -17.02 -19.64
N PHE A 179 -15.70 -17.73 -20.36
CA PHE A 179 -16.60 -17.19 -21.37
C PHE A 179 -17.96 -17.91 -21.28
N ASP A 180 -19.01 -17.14 -21.14
CA ASP A 180 -20.37 -17.63 -20.87
C ASP A 180 -20.40 -18.56 -19.63
N SER A 181 -20.80 -19.82 -19.85
CA SER A 181 -20.84 -20.88 -18.82
C SER A 181 -19.64 -21.82 -18.89
N GLU A 182 -18.67 -21.56 -19.78
CA GLU A 182 -17.56 -22.43 -20.07
C GLU A 182 -16.22 -21.80 -19.69
N SER A 183 -15.16 -22.60 -19.67
CA SER A 183 -13.80 -22.11 -19.42
C SER A 183 -12.77 -22.94 -20.15
N ALA A 184 -11.65 -22.30 -20.46
CA ALA A 184 -10.46 -22.96 -20.97
C ALA A 184 -9.22 -22.48 -20.20
N ASN A 185 -8.22 -23.35 -20.10
CA ASN A 185 -6.92 -23.00 -19.54
C ASN A 185 -5.98 -22.57 -20.67
N TYR A 186 -5.28 -21.50 -20.41
CA TYR A 186 -4.26 -20.92 -21.29
C TYR A 186 -2.93 -20.80 -20.55
N THR A 187 -1.83 -20.97 -21.27
CA THR A 187 -0.55 -20.42 -20.84
C THR A 187 -0.56 -18.93 -21.11
N TYR A 188 -0.40 -18.13 -20.07
CA TYR A 188 -0.27 -16.68 -20.16
C TYR A 188 1.18 -16.28 -19.91
N GLN A 189 1.78 -15.52 -20.83
CA GLN A 189 3.10 -14.91 -20.64
C GLN A 189 3.00 -13.40 -20.75
N ASN A 190 3.62 -12.70 -19.81
CA ASN A 190 3.76 -11.24 -19.82
C ASN A 190 5.24 -10.86 -19.67
N ILE A 191 5.78 -10.23 -20.71
CA ILE A 191 7.12 -9.65 -20.70
C ILE A 191 6.96 -8.14 -20.66
N SER A 192 7.41 -7.49 -19.57
CA SER A 192 7.16 -6.06 -19.36
C SER A 192 8.39 -5.28 -18.91
N TYR A 193 8.41 -4.00 -19.31
CA TYR A 193 9.40 -2.99 -18.93
C TYR A 193 8.66 -1.73 -18.50
N GLU A 194 8.76 -1.39 -17.22
CA GLU A 194 8.06 -0.25 -16.64
C GLU A 194 9.03 0.81 -16.14
N ALA A 195 8.71 2.07 -16.43
CA ALA A 195 9.41 3.23 -15.89
C ALA A 195 8.40 4.24 -15.36
N LEU A 196 8.52 4.58 -14.06
CA LEU A 196 7.65 5.54 -13.37
C LEU A 196 8.48 6.68 -12.79
N ALA A 197 8.05 7.90 -13.02
CA ALA A 197 8.45 9.06 -12.23
C ALA A 197 7.69 9.06 -10.91
N LEU A 198 8.40 9.34 -9.82
CA LEU A 198 7.86 9.41 -8.47
C LEU A 198 7.89 10.87 -8.02
N TYR A 199 6.75 11.41 -7.61
CA TYR A 199 6.65 12.79 -7.14
C TYR A 199 5.97 12.86 -5.78
N GLN A 200 6.71 13.38 -4.79
CA GLN A 200 6.21 13.69 -3.46
C GLN A 200 5.78 15.17 -3.42
N HIS A 201 4.49 15.43 -3.54
CA HIS A 201 3.98 16.80 -3.49
C HIS A 201 4.21 17.42 -2.11
N ASP A 202 3.72 16.76 -1.07
CA ASP A 202 3.90 17.10 0.32
C ASP A 202 4.02 15.85 1.21
N PHE A 203 3.86 16.00 2.51
CA PHE A 203 3.96 14.93 3.48
C PHE A 203 2.95 13.77 3.26
N LYS A 204 1.76 14.06 2.72
CA LYS A 204 0.65 13.11 2.60
C LYS A 204 0.38 12.70 1.16
N HIS A 205 0.73 13.52 0.18
CA HIS A 205 0.32 13.37 -1.21
C HIS A 205 1.48 12.94 -2.09
N GLN A 206 1.34 11.79 -2.74
CA GLN A 206 2.31 11.20 -3.64
C GLN A 206 1.67 10.88 -4.99
N PHE A 207 2.43 11.07 -6.06
CA PHE A 207 2.06 10.71 -7.40
C PHE A 207 3.13 9.82 -8.01
N GLN A 208 2.71 8.82 -8.78
CA GLN A 208 3.58 8.03 -9.63
C GLN A 208 2.94 8.00 -11.02
N PHE A 209 3.72 8.28 -12.04
CA PHE A 209 3.21 8.29 -13.41
C PHE A 209 4.30 7.83 -14.37
N GLY A 210 3.91 7.15 -15.41
CA GLY A 210 4.84 6.64 -16.39
C GLY A 210 4.23 5.64 -17.34
N ILE A 211 5.08 4.83 -17.91
CA ILE A 211 4.74 3.92 -19.00
C ILE A 211 5.25 2.51 -18.70
N ASN A 212 4.47 1.53 -19.15
CA ASN A 212 4.88 0.13 -19.22
C ASN A 212 4.74 -0.34 -20.67
N PHE A 213 5.81 -0.87 -21.23
CA PHE A 213 5.79 -1.59 -22.49
C PHE A 213 5.76 -3.07 -22.18
N PHE A 214 4.76 -3.79 -22.70
CA PHE A 214 4.66 -5.21 -22.43
C PHE A 214 4.12 -5.98 -23.62
N LYS A 215 4.52 -7.25 -23.67
CA LYS A 215 4.03 -8.23 -24.61
C LYS A 215 3.26 -9.30 -23.86
N GLU A 216 2.04 -9.53 -24.26
CA GLU A 216 1.21 -10.65 -23.77
C GLU A 216 1.15 -11.75 -24.81
N LYS A 217 1.24 -12.99 -24.32
CA LYS A 217 1.00 -14.19 -25.14
C LYS A 217 0.06 -15.10 -24.39
N TYR A 218 -0.93 -15.57 -25.11
CA TYR A 218 -1.88 -16.59 -24.66
C TYR A 218 -1.80 -17.79 -25.61
N ASN A 219 -1.60 -18.98 -25.04
CA ASN A 219 -1.66 -20.22 -25.81
C ASN A 219 -2.60 -21.20 -25.11
N TYR A 220 -3.58 -21.69 -25.86
CA TYR A 220 -4.55 -22.66 -25.38
C TYR A 220 -3.87 -23.94 -24.89
N LEU A 221 -4.34 -24.48 -23.78
CA LEU A 221 -3.89 -25.74 -23.21
C LEU A 221 -4.97 -26.81 -23.26
N ASN A 222 -6.14 -26.53 -22.70
CA ASN A 222 -7.27 -27.45 -22.63
C ASN A 222 -8.55 -26.73 -22.20
N GLY A 223 -9.69 -27.41 -22.28
CA GLY A 223 -11.02 -26.90 -21.93
C GLY A 223 -11.89 -26.63 -23.13
N SER A 224 -13.00 -25.91 -22.91
CA SER A 224 -13.92 -25.52 -23.98
C SER A 224 -13.38 -24.35 -24.79
N THR A 225 -13.53 -24.38 -26.11
CA THR A 225 -13.16 -23.28 -27.00
C THR A 225 -14.39 -22.60 -27.56
N SER A 226 -14.27 -21.32 -27.85
CA SER A 226 -15.27 -20.53 -28.58
C SER A 226 -14.65 -19.93 -29.82
N SER A 227 -15.44 -19.71 -30.87
CA SER A 227 -14.97 -19.01 -32.09
C SER A 227 -14.47 -17.61 -31.83
N ASP A 228 -14.94 -16.99 -30.75
CA ASP A 228 -14.63 -15.61 -30.35
C ASP A 228 -13.38 -15.50 -29.48
N VAL A 229 -12.80 -16.65 -29.05
CA VAL A 229 -11.60 -16.69 -28.22
C VAL A 229 -10.48 -17.42 -28.94
N PRO A 230 -9.40 -16.73 -29.32
CA PRO A 230 -8.32 -17.34 -30.11
C PRO A 230 -7.60 -18.41 -29.29
N THR A 231 -7.14 -19.46 -29.94
CA THR A 231 -6.28 -20.50 -29.35
C THR A 231 -4.85 -20.00 -29.16
N GLU A 232 -4.42 -19.01 -29.90
CA GLU A 232 -3.13 -18.34 -29.79
C GLU A 232 -3.31 -16.84 -30.02
N LEU A 233 -2.76 -16.03 -29.11
CA LEU A 233 -2.77 -14.57 -29.18
C LEU A 233 -1.43 -14.03 -28.72
N SER A 234 -0.81 -13.14 -29.52
CA SER A 234 0.41 -12.43 -29.15
C SER A 234 0.25 -10.94 -29.45
N VAL A 235 0.26 -10.10 -28.43
CA VAL A 235 -0.03 -8.66 -28.55
C VAL A 235 1.04 -7.85 -27.85
N ASP A 236 1.58 -6.85 -28.55
CA ASP A 236 2.42 -5.81 -27.97
C ASP A 236 1.53 -4.67 -27.47
N LYS A 237 1.69 -4.29 -26.20
CA LYS A 237 0.84 -3.29 -25.53
C LYS A 237 1.68 -2.19 -24.90
N LYS A 238 1.08 -1.01 -24.82
CA LYS A 238 1.61 0.12 -24.05
C LYS A 238 0.57 0.47 -22.99
N LEU A 239 1.03 0.74 -21.78
CA LEU A 239 0.18 1.11 -20.66
C LEU A 239 0.69 2.42 -20.08
N LEU A 240 -0.15 3.46 -20.11
CA LEU A 240 0.09 4.69 -19.36
C LEU A 240 -0.49 4.51 -17.97
N LYS A 241 0.30 4.82 -16.94
CA LYS A 241 -0.05 4.60 -15.53
C LYS A 241 -0.01 5.89 -14.75
N LEU A 242 -1.04 6.12 -13.95
CA LEU A 242 -1.08 7.13 -12.90
C LEU A 242 -1.50 6.47 -11.60
N ILE A 243 -0.72 6.70 -10.54
CA ILE A 243 -1.05 6.31 -9.18
C ILE A 243 -1.02 7.56 -8.32
N TYR A 244 -2.10 7.82 -7.61
CA TYR A 244 -2.18 8.85 -6.59
C TYR A 244 -2.36 8.20 -5.22
N THR A 245 -1.50 8.55 -4.28
CA THR A 245 -1.58 8.08 -2.90
C THR A 245 -1.75 9.25 -1.95
N PHE A 246 -2.84 9.24 -1.21
CA PHE A 246 -3.00 10.00 0.02
C PHE A 246 -2.66 9.09 1.20
N ASP A 247 -1.63 9.43 1.98
CA ASP A 247 -1.19 8.64 3.12
C ASP A 247 -1.10 9.51 4.38
N ASN A 248 -2.02 9.28 5.31
CA ASN A 248 -2.06 9.91 6.62
C ASN A 248 -2.00 8.84 7.74
N LEU A 249 -1.17 7.80 7.51
CA LEU A 249 -0.95 6.75 8.49
C LEU A 249 0.18 7.11 9.46
N ASP A 250 -0.03 6.81 10.74
CA ASP A 250 1.00 6.78 11.76
C ASP A 250 1.25 5.34 12.21
N TYR A 251 2.53 4.97 12.25
CA TYR A 251 3.00 3.63 12.59
C TYR A 251 3.64 3.63 13.97
N HIS A 252 3.25 2.65 14.77
CA HIS A 252 3.90 2.36 16.04
C HIS A 252 4.12 0.85 16.16
N TYR A 253 5.22 0.37 15.60
CA TYR A 253 5.53 -1.06 15.43
C TYR A 253 4.38 -1.80 14.71
N GLN A 254 3.69 -2.72 15.41
CA GLN A 254 2.56 -3.50 14.87
C GLN A 254 1.24 -2.73 14.80
N TYR A 255 1.15 -1.54 15.36
CA TYR A 255 -0.05 -0.74 15.37
C TYR A 255 -0.02 0.33 14.28
N ILE A 256 -1.15 0.50 13.61
CA ILE A 256 -1.35 1.50 12.57
C ILE A 256 -2.56 2.34 12.96
N ASN A 257 -2.51 3.64 12.73
CA ASN A 257 -3.64 4.54 12.93
C ASN A 257 -3.73 5.55 11.80
N GLY A 258 -4.94 5.85 11.31
CA GLY A 258 -5.17 6.83 10.28
C GLY A 258 -5.82 6.29 9.02
N LEU A 259 -5.71 7.06 7.95
CA LEU A 259 -6.31 6.81 6.63
C LEU A 259 -5.22 6.75 5.55
N LYS A 260 -5.38 5.84 4.60
CA LYS A 260 -4.66 5.85 3.33
C LYS A 260 -5.65 5.67 2.20
N ASN A 261 -5.48 6.38 1.11
CA ASN A 261 -6.20 6.17 -0.13
C ASN A 261 -5.20 5.99 -1.27
N GLU A 262 -5.42 5.03 -2.14
CA GLU A 262 -4.55 4.77 -3.28
C GLU A 262 -5.42 4.57 -4.53
N PHE A 263 -5.37 5.55 -5.42
CA PHE A 263 -6.10 5.55 -6.67
C PHE A 263 -5.17 5.23 -7.83
N HIS A 264 -5.57 4.28 -8.67
CA HIS A 264 -4.87 3.86 -9.86
C HIS A 264 -5.73 4.12 -11.09
N ALA A 265 -5.13 4.72 -12.11
CA ALA A 265 -5.70 4.87 -13.44
C ALA A 265 -4.69 4.38 -14.47
N GLN A 266 -5.15 3.58 -15.41
CA GLN A 266 -4.32 3.01 -16.46
C GLN A 266 -5.07 3.11 -17.79
N TYR A 267 -4.36 3.54 -18.83
CA TYR A 267 -4.82 3.45 -20.23
C TYR A 267 -3.95 2.44 -20.94
N VAL A 268 -4.58 1.40 -21.47
CA VAL A 268 -3.92 0.28 -22.14
C VAL A 268 -4.25 0.34 -23.61
N THR A 269 -3.23 0.45 -24.46
CA THR A 269 -3.40 0.26 -25.91
C THR A 269 -3.37 -1.23 -26.24
N SER A 270 -4.25 -1.66 -27.11
CA SER A 270 -4.38 -3.07 -27.49
C SER A 270 -4.85 -3.14 -28.94
N GLU A 271 -3.90 -3.09 -29.87
CA GLU A 271 -4.20 -3.10 -31.30
C GLU A 271 -4.35 -4.55 -31.77
N ASN A 272 -5.53 -5.15 -31.60
CA ASN A 272 -5.87 -6.47 -32.13
C ASN A 272 -7.39 -6.62 -32.30
N GLU A 273 -7.82 -7.64 -33.07
CA GLU A 273 -9.23 -7.89 -33.38
C GLU A 273 -10.08 -8.32 -32.17
N TYR A 274 -9.45 -8.79 -31.06
CA TYR A 274 -10.14 -9.32 -29.88
C TYR A 274 -10.30 -8.30 -28.75
N GLN A 275 -9.52 -7.22 -28.79
CA GLN A 275 -9.51 -6.26 -27.69
C GLN A 275 -9.08 -4.87 -28.19
N ASN A 276 -9.95 -3.88 -28.01
CA ASN A 276 -9.65 -2.48 -28.25
C ASN A 276 -8.84 -1.88 -27.10
N ASP A 277 -8.41 -0.64 -27.28
CA ASP A 277 -7.86 0.18 -26.21
C ASP A 277 -8.86 0.33 -25.09
N PHE A 278 -8.38 0.34 -23.84
CA PHE A 278 -9.26 0.41 -22.68
C PHE A 278 -8.64 1.12 -21.49
N LEU A 279 -9.51 1.56 -20.60
CA LEU A 279 -9.17 2.14 -19.31
C LEU A 279 -9.39 1.12 -18.21
N ILE A 280 -8.47 1.08 -17.26
CA ILE A 280 -8.64 0.38 -15.98
C ILE A 280 -8.44 1.40 -14.88
N PHE A 281 -9.32 1.42 -13.90
CA PHE A 281 -9.12 2.18 -12.68
C PHE A 281 -9.59 1.39 -11.47
N TRP A 282 -8.88 1.59 -10.37
CA TRP A 282 -9.30 1.10 -9.07
C TRP A 282 -8.86 2.04 -7.96
N ASN A 283 -9.55 1.95 -6.85
CA ASN A 283 -9.24 2.70 -5.65
C ASN A 283 -9.22 1.77 -4.44
N ASP A 284 -8.16 1.83 -3.65
CA ASP A 284 -8.05 1.19 -2.36
C ASP A 284 -8.16 2.25 -1.26
N PHE A 285 -9.17 2.14 -0.44
CA PHE A 285 -9.34 2.97 0.73
C PHE A 285 -9.06 2.15 1.99
N PHE A 286 -8.10 2.60 2.81
CA PHE A 286 -7.69 1.95 4.04
C PHE A 286 -8.03 2.82 5.24
N TYR A 287 -8.57 2.19 6.26
CA TYR A 287 -8.82 2.82 7.55
C TYR A 287 -8.29 1.94 8.67
N PHE A 288 -7.41 2.51 9.49
CA PHE A 288 -6.84 1.84 10.65
C PHE A 288 -7.13 2.62 11.91
N LYS A 289 -7.49 1.92 12.98
CA LYS A 289 -7.70 2.52 14.28
C LYS A 289 -7.13 1.65 15.38
N ARG A 290 -6.24 2.24 16.18
CA ARG A 290 -5.77 1.60 17.40
C ARG A 290 -6.89 1.62 18.43
N LEU A 291 -7.21 0.46 19.01
CA LEU A 291 -8.24 0.28 20.02
C LEU A 291 -7.59 -0.20 21.32
N GLY A 292 -7.58 0.65 22.32
CA GLY A 292 -6.90 0.39 23.60
C GLY A 292 -5.39 0.21 23.44
N LYS A 293 -4.79 -0.58 24.33
CA LYS A 293 -3.34 -0.80 24.36
C LYS A 293 -2.87 -1.89 23.40
N LYS A 294 -3.72 -2.89 23.11
CA LYS A 294 -3.34 -4.13 22.40
C LYS A 294 -4.14 -4.41 21.11
N GLY A 295 -5.18 -3.63 20.83
CA GLY A 295 -6.05 -3.82 19.68
C GLY A 295 -5.73 -2.89 18.50
N ASN A 296 -5.97 -3.37 17.28
CA ASN A 296 -5.94 -2.58 16.06
C ASN A 296 -7.05 -3.05 15.11
N TRP A 297 -7.94 -2.16 14.76
CA TRP A 297 -8.96 -2.40 13.74
C TRP A 297 -8.44 -1.94 12.41
N ALA A 298 -8.49 -2.80 11.40
CA ALA A 298 -7.98 -2.58 10.06
C ALA A 298 -9.08 -2.86 9.04
N ASN A 299 -9.24 -1.96 8.08
CA ASN A 299 -10.24 -2.04 7.03
C ASN A 299 -9.66 -1.67 5.69
N ARG A 300 -10.08 -2.35 4.64
CA ARG A 300 -9.85 -1.96 3.24
C ARG A 300 -11.15 -2.07 2.46
N LEU A 301 -11.45 -1.04 1.68
CA LEU A 301 -12.47 -1.06 0.64
C LEU A 301 -11.78 -0.84 -0.71
N ARG A 302 -11.89 -1.82 -1.60
CA ARG A 302 -11.44 -1.73 -2.99
C ARG A 302 -12.64 -1.62 -3.91
N PHE A 303 -12.55 -0.75 -4.88
CA PHE A 303 -13.46 -0.64 -6.00
C PHE A 303 -12.66 -0.52 -7.29
N GLY A 304 -13.01 -1.32 -8.31
CA GLY A 304 -12.33 -1.30 -9.60
C GLY A 304 -13.30 -1.52 -10.77
N LEU A 305 -13.01 -0.87 -11.89
CA LEU A 305 -13.73 -1.00 -13.15
C LEU A 305 -12.78 -0.93 -14.33
N SER A 306 -13.15 -1.63 -15.40
CA SER A 306 -12.51 -1.57 -16.72
C SER A 306 -13.54 -1.21 -17.79
N SER A 307 -13.11 -0.42 -18.79
CA SER A 307 -13.97 -0.02 -19.91
C SER A 307 -14.13 -1.10 -20.99
N ASN A 308 -13.26 -2.13 -20.98
CA ASN A 308 -13.39 -3.30 -21.86
C ASN A 308 -14.33 -4.33 -21.22
N ASP A 309 -15.60 -3.97 -21.08
CA ASP A 309 -16.58 -4.73 -20.33
C ASP A 309 -16.96 -6.08 -20.95
N ASN A 310 -16.74 -6.27 -22.23
CA ASN A 310 -17.08 -7.51 -22.96
C ASN A 310 -15.84 -8.38 -23.29
N THR A 311 -14.78 -8.32 -22.48
CA THR A 311 -13.57 -9.10 -22.74
C THR A 311 -13.50 -10.36 -21.88
N PRO A 312 -13.13 -11.54 -22.44
CA PRO A 312 -12.81 -12.72 -21.64
C PRO A 312 -11.52 -12.55 -20.82
N PHE A 313 -10.67 -11.58 -21.18
CA PHE A 313 -9.41 -11.24 -20.50
C PHE A 313 -9.64 -10.21 -19.39
N ALA A 314 -10.62 -10.47 -18.52
CA ALA A 314 -11.05 -9.55 -17.49
C ALA A 314 -9.93 -9.26 -16.45
N PRO A 315 -9.68 -7.98 -16.13
CA PRO A 315 -8.50 -7.60 -15.34
C PRO A 315 -8.64 -7.81 -13.84
N PHE A 316 -9.86 -7.95 -13.32
CA PHE A 316 -10.09 -8.09 -11.89
C PHE A 316 -10.36 -9.53 -11.50
N ALA A 317 -9.62 -10.02 -10.49
CA ALA A 317 -9.77 -11.36 -9.95
C ALA A 317 -10.05 -11.29 -8.44
N LEU A 318 -10.95 -12.16 -7.96
CA LEU A 318 -11.14 -12.37 -6.52
C LEU A 318 -10.30 -13.57 -6.07
N ASP A 319 -9.12 -13.32 -5.54
CA ASP A 319 -8.13 -14.33 -5.17
C ASP A 319 -7.78 -14.30 -3.67
N ASN A 320 -7.09 -15.34 -3.21
CA ASN A 320 -6.61 -15.45 -1.83
C ASN A 320 -5.50 -14.46 -1.48
N ASN A 321 -4.72 -14.00 -2.47
CA ASN A 321 -3.49 -13.28 -2.20
C ASN A 321 -3.75 -11.82 -1.85
N VAL A 322 -4.75 -11.23 -2.51
CA VAL A 322 -4.99 -9.78 -2.45
C VAL A 322 -6.41 -9.45 -1.99
N ASN A 323 -7.41 -10.31 -2.27
CA ASN A 323 -8.81 -9.92 -2.16
C ASN A 323 -9.59 -10.63 -1.05
N LEU A 324 -9.71 -11.96 -1.07
CA LEU A 324 -10.57 -12.72 -0.14
C LEU A 324 -9.83 -13.92 0.45
N ARG A 325 -9.70 -13.98 1.76
CA ARG A 325 -9.09 -15.13 2.45
C ARG A 325 -10.04 -16.32 2.50
N GLY A 326 -9.59 -17.47 1.99
CA GLY A 326 -10.40 -18.69 1.96
C GLY A 326 -10.96 -19.06 0.60
N VAL A 327 -10.86 -18.17 -0.40
CA VAL A 327 -11.42 -18.39 -1.75
C VAL A 327 -10.75 -19.56 -2.51
N GLY A 328 -9.57 -19.99 -2.07
CA GLY A 328 -8.82 -21.06 -2.72
C GLY A 328 -8.10 -20.60 -3.99
N ILE A 329 -7.89 -21.55 -4.90
CA ILE A 329 -7.18 -21.31 -6.17
C ILE A 329 -8.17 -20.91 -7.28
N LEU A 330 -9.43 -21.29 -7.16
CA LEU A 330 -10.49 -20.87 -8.09
C LEU A 330 -10.74 -19.37 -7.92
N VAL A 331 -10.61 -18.66 -9.00
CA VAL A 331 -10.60 -17.22 -9.03
C VAL A 331 -11.79 -16.77 -9.88
N ASP A 332 -12.75 -16.12 -9.25
CA ASP A 332 -13.80 -15.40 -9.97
C ASP A 332 -13.17 -14.19 -10.67
N ARG A 333 -13.37 -14.03 -11.97
CA ARG A 333 -12.86 -12.91 -12.77
C ARG A 333 -13.97 -12.04 -13.29
N GLY A 334 -13.66 -10.75 -13.41
CA GLY A 334 -14.60 -9.77 -13.93
C GLY A 334 -13.95 -8.51 -14.46
N THR A 335 -14.76 -7.72 -15.12
CA THR A 335 -14.42 -6.39 -15.64
C THR A 335 -14.67 -5.29 -14.62
N GLY A 336 -15.10 -5.66 -13.45
CA GLY A 336 -15.19 -4.82 -12.26
C GLY A 336 -15.17 -5.65 -10.99
N SER A 337 -14.75 -5.06 -9.87
CA SER A 337 -14.76 -5.70 -8.56
C SER A 337 -15.00 -4.71 -7.43
N ILE A 338 -15.70 -5.17 -6.39
CA ILE A 338 -15.81 -4.46 -5.11
C ILE A 338 -15.38 -5.44 -4.03
N VAL A 339 -14.43 -5.05 -3.17
CA VAL A 339 -13.93 -5.90 -2.09
C VAL A 339 -13.88 -5.11 -0.81
N LEU A 340 -14.49 -5.66 0.24
CA LEU A 340 -14.40 -5.15 1.60
C LEU A 340 -13.67 -6.16 2.46
N ASN A 341 -12.59 -5.74 3.10
CA ASN A 341 -11.90 -6.51 4.12
C ASN A 341 -11.98 -5.75 5.45
N THR A 342 -12.35 -6.43 6.51
CA THR A 342 -12.30 -5.89 7.86
C THR A 342 -11.71 -6.91 8.80
N GLU A 343 -10.79 -6.49 9.65
CA GLU A 343 -10.19 -7.37 10.66
C GLU A 343 -9.85 -6.63 11.95
N TYR A 344 -10.04 -7.33 13.04
CA TYR A 344 -9.58 -6.89 14.36
C TYR A 344 -8.38 -7.71 14.77
N ARG A 345 -7.23 -7.01 14.93
CA ARG A 345 -5.94 -7.56 15.34
C ARG A 345 -5.74 -7.32 16.83
N TYR A 346 -5.35 -8.36 17.57
CA TYR A 346 -5.10 -8.24 19.01
C TYR A 346 -3.74 -8.83 19.37
N THR A 347 -2.91 -8.04 20.07
CA THR A 347 -1.58 -8.48 20.53
C THR A 347 -1.73 -9.43 21.72
N LEU A 348 -1.48 -10.71 21.48
CA LEU A 348 -1.54 -11.78 22.48
C LEU A 348 -0.28 -11.79 23.34
N TYR A 349 0.88 -11.66 22.70
CA TYR A 349 2.18 -11.69 23.37
C TYR A 349 3.16 -10.74 22.69
N GLU A 350 4.02 -10.07 23.50
CA GLU A 350 4.98 -9.10 22.99
C GLU A 350 6.28 -9.14 23.79
N LYS A 351 7.40 -9.19 23.06
CA LYS A 351 8.77 -8.96 23.54
C LYS A 351 9.42 -7.80 22.79
N LYS A 352 10.67 -7.43 23.17
CA LYS A 352 11.41 -6.33 22.51
C LYS A 352 11.47 -6.45 20.98
N TRP A 353 11.63 -7.66 20.45
CA TRP A 353 11.83 -7.92 19.03
C TRP A 353 10.69 -8.69 18.37
N PHE A 354 9.81 -9.33 19.14
CA PHE A 354 8.79 -10.27 18.64
C PHE A 354 7.40 -9.94 19.16
N VAL A 355 6.40 -10.08 18.28
CA VAL A 355 4.99 -9.98 18.64
C VAL A 355 4.25 -11.18 18.06
N LEU A 356 3.41 -11.80 18.88
CA LEU A 356 2.34 -12.70 18.45
C LEU A 356 1.02 -11.94 18.51
N GLN A 357 0.35 -11.87 17.37
CA GLN A 357 -0.93 -11.20 17.23
C GLN A 357 -1.97 -12.17 16.66
N GLY A 358 -3.14 -12.26 17.28
CA GLY A 358 -4.31 -12.93 16.74
C GLY A 358 -5.18 -11.96 15.98
N ASN A 359 -5.96 -12.44 15.03
CA ASN A 359 -6.99 -11.65 14.35
C ASN A 359 -8.25 -12.45 14.09
N VAL A 360 -9.37 -11.74 14.02
CA VAL A 360 -10.63 -12.20 13.46
C VAL A 360 -10.95 -11.30 12.28
N PHE A 361 -11.53 -11.85 11.22
CA PHE A 361 -11.77 -11.09 10.00
C PHE A 361 -13.07 -11.47 9.30
N THR A 362 -13.55 -10.56 8.46
CA THR A 362 -14.57 -10.80 7.45
C THR A 362 -14.14 -10.14 6.15
N ASP A 363 -14.17 -10.91 5.07
CA ASP A 363 -13.86 -10.47 3.70
C ASP A 363 -15.11 -10.68 2.84
N VAL A 364 -15.50 -9.65 2.08
CA VAL A 364 -16.63 -9.70 1.14
C VAL A 364 -16.14 -9.18 -0.21
N GLY A 365 -16.44 -9.91 -1.27
CA GLY A 365 -16.13 -9.50 -2.62
C GLY A 365 -17.27 -9.79 -3.59
N THR A 366 -17.39 -8.93 -4.59
CA THR A 366 -18.31 -9.09 -5.71
C THR A 366 -17.64 -8.61 -7.00
N TRP A 367 -18.12 -9.11 -8.14
CA TRP A 367 -17.56 -8.78 -9.43
C TRP A 367 -18.64 -8.59 -10.49
N ARG A 368 -18.31 -7.79 -11.50
CA ARG A 368 -19.07 -7.69 -12.75
C ARG A 368 -18.51 -8.70 -13.74
N LYS A 369 -19.32 -9.61 -14.23
CA LYS A 369 -18.93 -10.59 -15.25
C LYS A 369 -18.52 -9.89 -16.55
N PRO A 370 -17.70 -10.50 -17.41
CA PRO A 370 -17.53 -10.04 -18.79
C PRO A 370 -18.89 -9.98 -19.49
N GLY A 371 -19.18 -8.86 -20.18
CA GLY A 371 -20.49 -8.60 -20.80
C GLY A 371 -21.63 -8.29 -19.85
N GLY A 372 -21.37 -8.28 -18.54
CA GLY A 372 -22.38 -8.02 -17.51
C GLY A 372 -22.66 -6.55 -17.24
N ALA A 373 -23.66 -6.29 -16.40
CA ALA A 373 -24.09 -4.96 -16.00
C ALA A 373 -23.60 -4.58 -14.60
N LEU A 374 -23.81 -3.33 -14.21
CA LEU A 374 -23.48 -2.89 -12.82
C LEU A 374 -24.37 -3.58 -11.78
N SER A 375 -25.54 -4.11 -12.17
CA SER A 375 -26.40 -4.95 -11.32
C SER A 375 -25.72 -6.24 -10.85
N ASP A 376 -24.70 -6.73 -11.55
CA ASP A 376 -23.95 -7.91 -11.16
C ASP A 376 -23.32 -7.77 -9.77
N PHE A 377 -22.96 -6.54 -9.36
CA PHE A 377 -22.37 -6.30 -8.04
C PHE A 377 -23.32 -6.59 -6.86
N ILE A 378 -24.62 -6.61 -7.10
CA ILE A 378 -25.64 -6.92 -6.09
C ILE A 378 -26.30 -8.28 -6.33
N ASP A 379 -25.89 -9.02 -7.37
CA ASP A 379 -26.35 -10.39 -7.63
C ASP A 379 -25.73 -11.34 -6.59
N SER A 380 -26.57 -12.11 -5.92
CA SER A 380 -26.15 -13.07 -4.89
C SER A 380 -25.19 -14.15 -5.42
N ASP A 381 -25.27 -14.49 -6.70
CA ASP A 381 -24.40 -15.48 -7.33
C ASP A 381 -22.98 -14.92 -7.57
N ASN A 382 -22.82 -13.60 -7.63
CA ASN A 382 -21.54 -12.89 -7.78
C ASN A 382 -20.97 -12.41 -6.44
N VAL A 383 -21.55 -12.76 -5.31
CA VAL A 383 -21.04 -12.37 -3.98
C VAL A 383 -20.35 -13.54 -3.32
N ARG A 384 -19.14 -13.28 -2.81
CA ARG A 384 -18.38 -14.21 -1.95
C ARG A 384 -18.12 -13.54 -0.61
N MET A 385 -18.52 -14.22 0.46
CA MET A 385 -18.29 -13.76 1.83
C MET A 385 -17.57 -14.84 2.63
N TYR A 386 -16.51 -14.44 3.33
CA TYR A 386 -15.71 -15.29 4.18
C TYR A 386 -15.53 -14.65 5.54
N SER A 387 -15.59 -15.47 6.59
CA SER A 387 -15.15 -15.07 7.93
C SER A 387 -14.11 -16.05 8.44
N GLY A 388 -13.23 -15.57 9.30
CA GLY A 388 -12.15 -16.41 9.76
C GLY A 388 -11.32 -15.83 10.89
N ILE A 389 -10.30 -16.60 11.22
CA ILE A 389 -9.33 -16.27 12.26
C ILE A 389 -7.92 -16.44 11.73
N GLY A 390 -6.96 -15.78 12.34
CA GLY A 390 -5.56 -15.94 11.96
C GLY A 390 -4.57 -15.56 13.05
N LEU A 391 -3.30 -15.87 12.75
CA LEU A 391 -2.16 -15.54 13.58
C LEU A 391 -1.13 -14.77 12.78
N ARG A 392 -0.44 -13.86 13.47
CA ARG A 392 0.66 -13.03 12.94
C ARG A 392 1.87 -13.19 13.84
N PHE A 393 2.99 -13.59 13.25
CA PHE A 393 4.29 -13.67 13.89
C PHE A 393 5.13 -12.50 13.37
N ILE A 394 5.33 -11.47 14.19
CA ILE A 394 5.92 -10.20 13.77
C ILE A 394 7.30 -10.05 14.38
N ASN A 395 8.32 -9.81 13.55
CA ASN A 395 9.63 -9.37 14.01
C ASN A 395 9.75 -7.84 13.86
N LYS A 396 9.83 -7.12 14.99
CA LYS A 396 9.88 -5.64 15.00
C LYS A 396 11.20 -5.04 14.50
N LYS A 397 12.22 -5.85 14.25
CA LYS A 397 13.56 -5.41 13.80
C LYS A 397 13.82 -5.66 12.32
N ILE A 398 12.87 -6.27 11.62
CA ILE A 398 12.99 -6.62 10.21
C ILE A 398 11.82 -5.97 9.48
N VAL A 399 12.09 -5.26 8.39
CA VAL A 399 11.05 -4.62 7.59
C VAL A 399 10.06 -5.68 7.08
N ASN A 400 8.76 -5.38 7.19
CA ASN A 400 7.66 -6.26 6.72
C ASN A 400 7.73 -7.71 7.19
N ALA A 401 8.52 -8.04 8.22
CA ALA A 401 8.65 -9.39 8.74
C ALA A 401 7.45 -9.78 9.59
N VAL A 402 6.34 -10.00 8.92
CA VAL A 402 5.10 -10.55 9.44
C VAL A 402 4.85 -11.86 8.72
N PHE A 403 4.96 -12.98 9.42
CA PHE A 403 4.47 -14.25 8.92
C PHE A 403 3.03 -14.44 9.38
N ARG A 404 2.12 -14.69 8.45
CA ARG A 404 0.70 -14.85 8.74
C ARG A 404 0.16 -16.20 8.32
N ILE A 405 -0.78 -16.68 9.11
CA ILE A 405 -1.59 -17.86 8.83
C ILE A 405 -3.04 -17.45 9.09
N ASP A 406 -3.87 -17.50 8.08
CA ASP A 406 -5.30 -17.22 8.16
C ASP A 406 -6.10 -18.45 7.74
N TYR A 407 -7.21 -18.74 8.41
CA TYR A 407 -8.20 -19.69 7.97
C TYR A 407 -9.51 -18.95 7.69
N GLY A 408 -9.95 -19.02 6.43
CA GLY A 408 -11.21 -18.46 5.97
C GLY A 408 -12.25 -19.54 5.71
N HIS A 409 -13.47 -19.30 6.18
CA HIS A 409 -14.64 -20.15 5.94
C HIS A 409 -15.68 -19.37 5.15
N GLY A 410 -16.08 -19.90 4.00
CA GLY A 410 -17.10 -19.30 3.14
C GLY A 410 -18.48 -19.34 3.75
N LEU A 411 -19.20 -18.22 3.68
CA LEU A 411 -20.54 -18.05 4.25
C LEU A 411 -21.63 -17.97 3.17
N THR A 412 -21.25 -17.67 1.92
CA THR A 412 -22.19 -17.62 0.80
C THR A 412 -22.23 -18.93 0.02
N LYS A 413 -23.28 -19.13 -0.78
CA LYS A 413 -23.39 -20.25 -1.71
C LYS A 413 -22.17 -20.29 -2.63
N ASN A 414 -21.63 -21.46 -2.88
CA ASN A 414 -20.42 -21.70 -3.69
C ASN A 414 -19.12 -21.12 -3.13
N ALA A 415 -19.10 -20.60 -1.89
CA ALA A 415 -17.87 -20.19 -1.25
C ALA A 415 -17.12 -21.40 -0.67
N SER A 416 -15.81 -21.43 -0.90
CA SER A 416 -14.89 -22.46 -0.41
C SER A 416 -14.47 -22.21 1.05
N LYS A 417 -13.49 -22.94 1.51
CA LYS A 417 -12.80 -22.71 2.78
C LYS A 417 -11.34 -23.09 2.62
N GLY A 418 -10.46 -22.43 3.35
CA GLY A 418 -9.04 -22.76 3.24
C GLY A 418 -8.12 -21.93 4.10
N PHE A 419 -6.87 -22.41 4.17
CA PHE A 419 -5.77 -21.70 4.80
C PHE A 419 -5.09 -20.78 3.80
N VAL A 420 -4.70 -19.60 4.27
CA VAL A 420 -3.88 -18.64 3.51
C VAL A 420 -2.62 -18.33 4.32
N PHE A 421 -1.48 -18.60 3.72
CA PHE A 421 -0.18 -18.29 4.29
C PHE A 421 0.40 -17.08 3.56
N GLY A 422 1.16 -16.26 4.27
CA GLY A 422 1.78 -15.11 3.63
C GLY A 422 2.81 -14.40 4.47
N ILE A 423 3.61 -13.57 3.79
CA ILE A 423 4.55 -12.64 4.40
C ILE A 423 3.99 -11.22 4.24
N GLY A 424 4.10 -10.40 5.26
CA GLY A 424 3.44 -9.10 5.35
C GLY A 424 2.03 -9.18 5.96
N GLN A 425 1.44 -8.01 6.24
CA GLN A 425 0.01 -7.92 6.57
C GLN A 425 -0.83 -8.25 5.33
N TYR A 426 -2.09 -8.60 5.51
CA TYR A 426 -2.95 -8.91 4.36
C TYR A 426 -3.26 -7.64 3.54
N PHE A 427 -3.46 -6.52 4.26
CA PHE A 427 -3.60 -5.18 3.70
C PHE A 427 -3.15 -4.11 4.70
#